data_30bc282ab6c0178292138f33d6e85007
#
_entry.id   30bc282ab6c0178292138f33d6e85007
#
_cell.length_a   1.000
_cell.length_b   1.000
_cell.length_c   1.000
_cell.angle_alpha   90.00
_cell.angle_beta   90.00
_cell.angle_gamma   90.00
#
_symmetry.space_group_name_H-M   'P 1'
#
loop_
_entity.id
_entity.type
_entity.pdbx_description
1 polymer ?
#
loop_
_entity_poly.entity_id
_entity_poly.type
_entity_poly.pdbx_seq_one_letter_code
_entity_poly.pdbx_strand_id
1 'polypeptide(L)'
;MKETQKDGRPAGRSRGRGAGARRARGGARDAEDAQTVPVSVLSHRSGVPVATIKYYIREGLIRSDQDPGAEGAQAVVDQIQLIRGLVHVVGLSIRQVRQILALVRDPELSPAALMTGATVTLPLTGPRAADVDEAELEGARAALAAVGFDDLPDAPYATQLLAAIALADECGIGLDAELLAAYAGAARACAAADFAHLPLDSPSRQTQAAVLGTVIYEPVLLGLRRLAHRELAGRLPSSSPRDGAREEDQKETQKEEGARHAQSE
;
A
#
# COMPACT_ATOMS: atom_id res chain seq x y z
N MET A 1 32.78 -22.53 -80.49
CA MET A 1 31.93 -22.88 -81.64
C MET A 1 30.56 -22.34 -81.35
N LYS A 2 30.28 -21.23 -82.00
CA LYS A 2 29.23 -21.06 -83.00
C LYS A 2 27.82 -21.30 -82.41
N GLU A 3 26.96 -20.44 -82.48
CA GLU A 3 26.35 -19.43 -83.31
C GLU A 3 24.86 -19.44 -83.08
N THR A 4 24.31 -18.40 -82.89
CA THR A 4 23.51 -17.38 -83.59
C THR A 4 22.04 -17.51 -83.35
N GLN A 5 21.43 -16.41 -82.79
CA GLN A 5 20.58 -15.46 -83.51
C GLN A 5 19.18 -16.03 -83.86
N LYS A 6 18.05 -15.39 -83.63
CA LYS A 6 17.58 -14.10 -84.13
C LYS A 6 16.13 -13.82 -83.61
N ASP A 7 15.91 -12.61 -83.26
CA ASP A 7 14.80 -11.70 -83.60
C ASP A 7 13.32 -12.13 -83.57
N GLY A 8 12.51 -11.29 -82.95
CA GLY A 8 11.11 -11.15 -83.28
C GLY A 8 10.30 -10.32 -82.27
N ARG A 9 10.36 -8.99 -82.28
CA ARG A 9 9.26 -8.10 -81.89
C ARG A 9 8.22 -8.01 -82.96
N PRO A 10 6.89 -7.67 -82.72
CA PRO A 10 6.48 -6.40 -82.09
C PRO A 10 5.18 -6.42 -81.28
N ALA A 11 5.09 -5.39 -80.48
CA ALA A 11 3.97 -4.44 -80.17
C ALA A 11 2.52 -4.99 -79.93
N GLY A 12 2.02 -4.69 -78.77
CA GLY A 12 0.57 -4.70 -78.46
C GLY A 12 0.28 -3.97 -77.16
N ARG A 13 -0.11 -2.70 -77.25
CA ARG A 13 -0.60 -1.87 -76.13
C ARG A 13 -1.94 -2.40 -75.61
N SER A 14 -2.15 -2.52 -74.29
CA SER A 14 -3.44 -2.13 -73.65
C SER A 14 -3.26 -1.73 -72.20
N ARG A 15 -3.75 -0.56 -71.93
CA ARG A 15 -3.88 0.03 -70.57
C ARG A 15 -4.94 -0.73 -69.82
N GLY A 16 -4.63 -1.20 -68.62
CA GLY A 16 -5.57 -1.76 -67.66
C GLY A 16 -5.22 -1.25 -66.25
N ARG A 17 -6.05 -0.38 -65.76
CA ARG A 17 -6.00 0.42 -64.51
C ARG A 17 -5.70 -0.45 -63.28
N GLY A 18 -4.75 -0.03 -62.49
CA GLY A 18 -4.56 -0.48 -61.14
C GLY A 18 -5.68 0.07 -60.24
N ALA A 19 -6.44 -0.84 -59.66
CA ALA A 19 -7.35 -0.58 -58.53
C ALA A 19 -7.55 -1.91 -57.79
N GLY A 20 -6.78 -2.18 -56.75
CA GLY A 20 -6.96 -3.41 -56.02
C GLY A 20 -5.96 -3.75 -54.91
N ALA A 21 -5.20 -2.79 -54.40
CA ALA A 21 -4.23 -3.08 -53.33
C ALA A 21 -4.31 -2.17 -52.11
N ARG A 22 -5.49 -1.62 -51.80
CA ARG A 22 -5.71 -0.78 -50.59
C ARG A 22 -6.79 -1.25 -49.65
N ARG A 23 -7.36 -2.47 -49.81
CA ARG A 23 -8.42 -2.98 -48.95
C ARG A 23 -8.04 -4.11 -47.97
N ALA A 24 -6.80 -4.58 -47.97
CA ALA A 24 -6.39 -5.72 -47.15
C ALA A 24 -5.63 -5.33 -45.84
N ARG A 25 -5.42 -4.03 -45.56
CA ARG A 25 -4.74 -3.59 -44.33
C ARG A 25 -5.68 -2.94 -43.27
N GLY A 26 -6.96 -2.74 -43.59
CA GLY A 26 -7.96 -2.23 -42.66
C GLY A 26 -8.58 -3.35 -41.78
N GLY A 27 -8.83 -4.53 -42.38
CA GLY A 27 -9.57 -5.59 -41.71
C GLY A 27 -8.84 -6.31 -40.60
N ALA A 28 -7.52 -6.26 -40.52
CA ALA A 28 -6.76 -6.89 -39.41
C ALA A 28 -6.72 -6.00 -38.18
N ARG A 29 -6.69 -4.68 -38.33
CA ARG A 29 -6.77 -3.74 -37.17
C ARG A 29 -8.18 -3.65 -36.60
N ASP A 30 -9.21 -3.74 -37.43
CA ASP A 30 -10.60 -3.71 -36.99
C ASP A 30 -11.01 -5.02 -36.31
N ALA A 31 -10.32 -6.14 -36.57
CA ALA A 31 -10.54 -7.43 -35.91
C ALA A 31 -9.80 -7.53 -34.55
N GLU A 32 -8.65 -6.89 -34.40
CA GLU A 32 -7.94 -6.78 -33.13
C GLU A 32 -8.64 -5.80 -32.17
N ASP A 33 -9.21 -4.69 -32.69
CA ASP A 33 -9.97 -3.73 -31.89
C ASP A 33 -11.35 -4.27 -31.44
N ALA A 34 -11.88 -5.32 -32.09
CA ALA A 34 -13.15 -5.95 -31.70
C ALA A 34 -13.03 -6.88 -30.48
N GLN A 35 -11.81 -7.18 -30.03
CA GLN A 35 -11.56 -8.10 -28.91
C GLN A 35 -11.19 -7.38 -27.60
N THR A 36 -11.09 -6.06 -27.56
CA THR A 36 -10.76 -5.32 -26.34
C THR A 36 -11.94 -4.50 -25.84
N VAL A 37 -12.14 -4.49 -24.51
CA VAL A 37 -13.20 -3.64 -23.92
C VAL A 37 -12.86 -2.16 -24.15
N PRO A 38 -13.76 -1.38 -24.76
CA PRO A 38 -13.50 0.04 -25.02
C PRO A 38 -13.13 0.81 -23.74
N VAL A 39 -12.11 1.66 -23.83
CA VAL A 39 -11.62 2.45 -22.67
C VAL A 39 -12.72 3.35 -22.08
N SER A 40 -13.69 3.79 -22.89
CA SER A 40 -14.85 4.55 -22.45
C SER A 40 -15.76 3.72 -21.53
N VAL A 41 -15.95 2.45 -21.82
CA VAL A 41 -16.71 1.51 -20.98
C VAL A 41 -15.99 1.26 -19.66
N LEU A 42 -14.67 1.03 -19.72
CA LEU A 42 -13.83 0.87 -18.52
C LEU A 42 -13.88 2.13 -17.64
N SER A 43 -13.83 3.31 -18.25
CA SER A 43 -13.94 4.60 -17.54
C SER A 43 -15.28 4.75 -16.84
N HIS A 44 -16.38 4.45 -17.52
CA HIS A 44 -17.70 4.52 -16.94
C HIS A 44 -17.88 3.53 -15.77
N ARG A 45 -17.40 2.29 -15.92
CA ARG A 45 -17.54 1.24 -14.89
C ARG A 45 -16.61 1.44 -13.69
N SER A 46 -15.39 1.89 -13.92
CA SER A 46 -14.39 2.08 -12.86
C SER A 46 -14.48 3.45 -12.16
N GLY A 47 -15.15 4.41 -12.76
CA GLY A 47 -15.15 5.80 -12.30
C GLY A 47 -13.81 6.52 -12.49
N VAL A 48 -12.90 5.97 -13.31
CA VAL A 48 -11.57 6.53 -13.57
C VAL A 48 -11.57 7.24 -14.93
N PRO A 49 -11.04 8.47 -15.03
CA PRO A 49 -11.00 9.20 -16.31
C PRO A 49 -10.27 8.47 -17.42
N VAL A 50 -10.77 8.56 -18.65
CA VAL A 50 -10.19 7.94 -19.85
C VAL A 50 -8.69 8.24 -19.99
N ALA A 51 -8.28 9.50 -19.73
CA ALA A 51 -6.89 9.91 -19.80
C ALA A 51 -5.99 9.12 -18.81
N THR A 52 -6.49 8.90 -17.60
CA THR A 52 -5.80 8.14 -16.55
C THR A 52 -5.71 6.66 -16.93
N ILE A 53 -6.77 6.06 -17.47
CA ILE A 53 -6.73 4.66 -17.94
C ILE A 53 -5.73 4.51 -19.08
N LYS A 54 -5.72 5.43 -20.06
CA LYS A 54 -4.72 5.44 -21.14
C LYS A 54 -3.29 5.58 -20.61
N TYR A 55 -3.09 6.35 -19.55
CA TYR A 55 -1.81 6.45 -18.87
C TYR A 55 -1.41 5.09 -18.25
N TYR A 56 -2.32 4.41 -17.54
CA TYR A 56 -2.06 3.09 -16.96
C TYR A 56 -1.73 2.02 -18.01
N ILE A 57 -2.40 2.06 -19.16
CA ILE A 57 -2.09 1.17 -20.31
C ILE A 57 -0.68 1.46 -20.84
N ARG A 58 -0.33 2.72 -21.04
CA ARG A 58 1.01 3.13 -21.51
C ARG A 58 2.12 2.72 -20.55
N GLU A 59 1.86 2.79 -19.23
CA GLU A 59 2.79 2.33 -18.20
C GLU A 59 2.83 0.79 -18.04
N GLY A 60 2.05 0.04 -18.83
CA GLY A 60 1.99 -1.42 -18.78
C GLY A 60 1.34 -1.96 -17.49
N LEU A 61 0.62 -1.13 -16.75
CA LEU A 61 -0.11 -1.54 -15.55
C LEU A 61 -1.38 -2.32 -15.90
N ILE A 62 -2.00 -1.98 -17.03
CA ILE A 62 -3.17 -2.67 -17.59
C ILE A 62 -2.74 -3.31 -18.91
N ARG A 63 -3.07 -4.58 -19.11
CA ARG A 63 -2.85 -5.29 -20.35
C ARG A 63 -4.07 -5.11 -21.27
N SER A 64 -3.82 -4.82 -22.54
CA SER A 64 -4.90 -4.65 -23.53
C SER A 64 -5.38 -5.97 -24.14
N ASP A 65 -4.74 -7.10 -23.80
CA ASP A 65 -4.94 -8.43 -24.35
C ASP A 65 -5.84 -9.35 -23.47
N GLN A 66 -6.56 -8.77 -22.49
CA GLN A 66 -7.46 -9.56 -21.65
C GLN A 66 -8.77 -9.88 -22.36
N ASP A 67 -9.26 -11.12 -22.14
CA ASP A 67 -10.48 -11.69 -22.71
C ASP A 67 -11.67 -10.72 -22.71
N PRO A 68 -12.34 -10.47 -23.86
CA PRO A 68 -13.48 -9.55 -23.95
C PRO A 68 -14.76 -10.05 -23.27
N GLY A 69 -14.77 -11.23 -22.65
CA GLY A 69 -15.91 -11.75 -21.89
C GLY A 69 -16.32 -10.81 -20.74
N ALA A 70 -17.56 -10.95 -20.26
CA ALA A 70 -18.08 -10.12 -19.17
C ALA A 70 -17.23 -10.24 -17.89
N GLU A 71 -16.66 -11.41 -17.62
CA GLU A 71 -15.76 -11.68 -16.50
C GLU A 71 -14.40 -10.99 -16.70
N GLY A 72 -13.83 -11.04 -17.90
CA GLY A 72 -12.60 -10.35 -18.24
C GLY A 72 -12.74 -8.83 -18.13
N ALA A 73 -13.86 -8.27 -18.59
CA ALA A 73 -14.15 -6.85 -18.44
C ALA A 73 -14.25 -6.42 -16.96
N GLN A 74 -14.82 -7.24 -16.09
CA GLN A 74 -14.88 -6.97 -14.66
C GLN A 74 -13.49 -7.04 -14.02
N ALA A 75 -12.70 -8.03 -14.35
CA ALA A 75 -11.33 -8.16 -13.86
C ALA A 75 -10.47 -6.93 -14.21
N VAL A 76 -10.64 -6.38 -15.43
CA VAL A 76 -9.96 -5.12 -15.83
C VAL A 76 -10.45 -3.93 -15.01
N VAL A 77 -11.75 -3.83 -14.73
CA VAL A 77 -12.32 -2.76 -13.89
C VAL A 77 -11.76 -2.86 -12.47
N ASP A 78 -11.73 -4.06 -11.89
CA ASP A 78 -11.18 -4.31 -10.56
C ASP A 78 -9.69 -3.94 -10.51
N GLN A 79 -8.93 -4.30 -11.54
CA GLN A 79 -7.52 -3.92 -11.65
C GLN A 79 -7.32 -2.40 -11.77
N ILE A 80 -8.17 -1.68 -12.51
CA ILE A 80 -8.13 -0.21 -12.59
C ILE A 80 -8.40 0.41 -11.21
N GLN A 81 -9.36 -0.12 -10.47
CA GLN A 81 -9.69 0.34 -9.13
C GLN A 81 -8.56 0.06 -8.14
N LEU A 82 -7.94 -1.11 -8.22
CA LEU A 82 -6.74 -1.46 -7.45
C LEU A 82 -5.61 -0.46 -7.71
N ILE A 83 -5.25 -0.23 -8.97
CA ILE A 83 -4.21 0.72 -9.36
C ILE A 83 -4.52 2.13 -8.82
N ARG A 84 -5.77 2.58 -8.96
CA ARG A 84 -6.20 3.88 -8.44
C ARG A 84 -6.02 3.97 -6.92
N GLY A 85 -6.43 2.93 -6.18
CA GLY A 85 -6.24 2.85 -4.73
C GLY A 85 -4.77 2.96 -4.35
N LEU A 86 -3.92 2.15 -4.98
CA LEU A 86 -2.48 2.15 -4.71
C LEU A 86 -1.80 3.49 -5.02
N VAL A 87 -2.14 4.13 -6.13
CA VAL A 87 -1.52 5.41 -6.55
C VAL A 87 -2.08 6.60 -5.78
N HIS A 88 -3.41 6.72 -5.66
CA HIS A 88 -4.02 7.98 -5.19
C HIS A 88 -4.40 7.95 -3.70
N VAL A 89 -4.66 6.79 -3.12
CA VAL A 89 -5.00 6.68 -1.69
C VAL A 89 -3.73 6.41 -0.88
N VAL A 90 -2.89 5.49 -1.36
CA VAL A 90 -1.66 5.08 -0.65
C VAL A 90 -0.45 5.91 -1.05
N GLY A 91 -0.44 6.49 -2.25
CA GLY A 91 0.66 7.30 -2.75
C GLY A 91 1.84 6.48 -3.27
N LEU A 92 1.62 5.22 -3.69
CA LEU A 92 2.68 4.40 -4.23
C LEU A 92 3.16 4.91 -5.60
N SER A 93 4.45 4.79 -5.83
CA SER A 93 5.05 5.03 -7.14
C SER A 93 4.59 3.97 -8.15
N ILE A 94 4.61 4.31 -9.43
CA ILE A 94 4.29 3.36 -10.53
C ILE A 94 5.16 2.11 -10.48
N ARG A 95 6.41 2.23 -10.03
CA ARG A 95 7.31 1.08 -9.83
C ARG A 95 6.77 0.11 -8.77
N GLN A 96 6.37 0.61 -7.62
CA GLN A 96 5.79 -0.19 -6.53
C GLN A 96 4.46 -0.82 -6.94
N VAL A 97 3.59 -0.05 -7.61
CA VAL A 97 2.33 -0.59 -8.17
C VAL A 97 2.61 -1.75 -9.13
N ARG A 98 3.64 -1.63 -9.98
CA ARG A 98 4.02 -2.71 -10.91
C ARG A 98 4.49 -3.96 -10.17
N GLN A 99 5.22 -3.81 -9.07
CA GLN A 99 5.62 -4.93 -8.22
C GLN A 99 4.41 -5.64 -7.60
N ILE A 100 3.46 -4.89 -7.03
CA ILE A 100 2.22 -5.44 -6.47
C ILE A 100 1.39 -6.14 -7.54
N LEU A 101 1.24 -5.54 -8.73
CA LEU A 101 0.50 -6.17 -9.83
C LEU A 101 1.16 -7.46 -10.33
N ALA A 102 2.48 -7.57 -10.22
CA ALA A 102 3.18 -8.82 -10.53
C ALA A 102 2.78 -9.93 -9.56
N LEU A 103 2.69 -9.64 -8.25
CA LEU A 103 2.20 -10.58 -7.25
C LEU A 103 0.74 -10.98 -7.50
N VAL A 104 -0.14 -10.01 -7.77
CA VAL A 104 -1.57 -10.25 -8.04
C VAL A 104 -1.81 -11.14 -9.26
N ARG A 105 -0.90 -11.11 -10.25
CA ARG A 105 -0.99 -11.92 -11.47
C ARG A 105 -0.44 -13.34 -11.33
N ASP A 106 0.19 -13.65 -10.21
CA ASP A 106 0.71 -14.97 -9.94
C ASP A 106 -0.40 -15.88 -9.38
N PRO A 107 -0.89 -16.87 -10.15
CA PRO A 107 -1.99 -17.73 -9.74
C PRO A 107 -1.62 -18.71 -8.63
N GLU A 108 -0.34 -18.91 -8.38
CA GLU A 108 0.15 -19.84 -7.35
C GLU A 108 0.21 -19.18 -5.96
N LEU A 109 0.09 -17.84 -5.88
CA LEU A 109 0.15 -17.14 -4.60
C LEU A 109 -1.19 -17.21 -3.86
N SER A 110 -1.14 -17.67 -2.61
CA SER A 110 -2.28 -17.59 -1.70
C SER A 110 -2.57 -16.14 -1.29
N PRO A 111 -3.81 -15.82 -0.84
CA PRO A 111 -4.12 -14.49 -0.31
C PRO A 111 -3.17 -14.05 0.81
N ALA A 112 -2.75 -14.96 1.67
CA ALA A 112 -1.78 -14.67 2.73
C ALA A 112 -0.39 -14.28 2.16
N ALA A 113 0.09 -14.99 1.14
CA ALA A 113 1.35 -14.66 0.47
C ALA A 113 1.27 -13.32 -0.27
N LEU A 114 0.11 -12.98 -0.85
CA LEU A 114 -0.15 -11.68 -1.47
C LEU A 114 -0.12 -10.54 -0.45
N MET A 115 -0.75 -10.71 0.71
CA MET A 115 -0.72 -9.74 1.81
C MET A 115 0.72 -9.50 2.28
N THR A 116 1.49 -10.56 2.53
CA THR A 116 2.90 -10.47 2.90
C THR A 116 3.72 -9.74 1.84
N GLY A 117 3.59 -10.12 0.57
CA GLY A 117 4.30 -9.48 -0.54
C GLY A 117 3.93 -8.01 -0.73
N ALA A 118 2.66 -7.65 -0.54
CA ALA A 118 2.20 -6.26 -0.57
C ALA A 118 2.82 -5.44 0.57
N THR A 119 2.86 -5.99 1.79
CA THR A 119 3.45 -5.34 2.97
C THR A 119 4.92 -4.97 2.76
N VAL A 120 5.71 -5.87 2.14
CA VAL A 120 7.13 -5.60 1.82
C VAL A 120 7.32 -4.41 0.87
N THR A 121 6.32 -4.11 0.05
CA THR A 121 6.37 -3.04 -0.96
C THR A 121 5.98 -1.67 -0.39
N LEU A 122 5.37 -1.64 0.80
CA LEU A 122 4.90 -0.40 1.42
C LEU A 122 6.06 0.52 1.80
N PRO A 123 5.88 1.86 1.66
CA PRO A 123 6.86 2.80 2.16
C PRO A 123 6.91 2.76 3.69
N LEU A 124 8.10 2.58 4.22
CA LEU A 124 8.34 2.58 5.66
C LEU A 124 8.57 4.00 6.16
N THR A 125 7.96 4.34 7.31
CA THR A 125 8.16 5.61 8.01
C THR A 125 8.66 5.31 9.43
N GLY A 126 9.79 5.90 9.82
CA GLY A 126 10.35 5.69 11.16
C GLY A 126 11.85 5.38 11.14
N PRO A 127 12.41 4.89 12.25
CA PRO A 127 13.83 4.60 12.40
C PRO A 127 14.28 3.50 11.42
N ARG A 128 15.57 3.52 11.06
CA ARG A 128 16.19 2.54 10.18
C ARG A 128 17.18 1.70 10.99
N ALA A 129 17.27 0.40 10.67
CA ALA A 129 18.23 -0.48 11.32
C ALA A 129 19.69 -0.05 11.15
N ALA A 130 20.02 0.67 10.09
CA ALA A 130 21.37 1.23 9.89
C ALA A 130 21.77 2.28 10.95
N ASP A 131 20.80 2.79 11.70
CA ASP A 131 21.01 3.81 12.75
C ASP A 131 21.11 3.15 14.15
N VAL A 132 21.09 1.81 14.26
CA VAL A 132 21.05 1.03 15.50
C VAL A 132 22.16 -0.01 15.47
N ASP A 133 22.83 -0.28 16.58
CA ASP A 133 23.86 -1.31 16.62
C ASP A 133 23.31 -2.75 16.68
N GLU A 134 24.13 -3.75 16.39
CA GLU A 134 23.69 -5.15 16.28
C GLU A 134 23.30 -5.73 17.66
N ALA A 135 23.90 -5.27 18.75
CA ALA A 135 23.57 -5.75 20.09
C ALA A 135 22.17 -5.26 20.52
N GLU A 136 21.84 -4.01 20.17
CA GLU A 136 20.51 -3.44 20.40
C GLU A 136 19.44 -4.12 19.57
N LEU A 137 19.74 -4.43 18.30
CA LEU A 137 18.84 -5.21 17.43
C LEU A 137 18.60 -6.62 17.97
N GLU A 138 19.61 -7.26 18.54
CA GLU A 138 19.47 -8.58 19.17
C GLU A 138 18.60 -8.51 20.43
N GLY A 139 18.76 -7.47 21.26
CA GLY A 139 17.88 -7.20 22.39
C GLY A 139 16.42 -7.05 21.97
N ALA A 140 16.18 -6.30 20.89
CA ALA A 140 14.84 -6.14 20.31
C ALA A 140 14.27 -7.45 19.76
N ARG A 141 15.09 -8.32 19.15
CA ARG A 141 14.68 -9.69 18.74
C ARG A 141 14.23 -10.54 19.92
N ALA A 142 15.01 -10.55 20.99
CA ALA A 142 14.69 -11.29 22.20
C ALA A 142 13.36 -10.81 22.83
N ALA A 143 13.13 -9.49 22.84
CA ALA A 143 11.87 -8.92 23.33
C ALA A 143 10.67 -9.36 22.47
N LEU A 144 10.78 -9.38 21.15
CA LEU A 144 9.73 -9.86 20.24
C LEU A 144 9.47 -11.36 20.39
N ALA A 145 10.52 -12.17 20.54
CA ALA A 145 10.42 -13.60 20.79
C ALA A 145 9.67 -13.89 22.09
N ALA A 146 9.90 -13.11 23.15
CA ALA A 146 9.20 -13.24 24.43
C ALA A 146 7.67 -13.00 24.32
N VAL A 147 7.21 -12.27 23.31
CA VAL A 147 5.77 -12.06 23.02
C VAL A 147 5.27 -12.90 21.84
N GLY A 148 6.04 -13.92 21.42
CA GLY A 148 5.67 -14.94 20.44
C GLY A 148 5.83 -14.51 18.98
N PHE A 149 6.81 -13.63 18.69
CA PHE A 149 7.31 -13.31 17.33
C PHE A 149 8.78 -13.73 17.24
N ASP A 150 9.04 -15.03 17.28
CA ASP A 150 10.36 -15.65 17.25
C ASP A 150 10.89 -15.92 15.84
N ASP A 151 9.98 -16.07 14.86
CA ASP A 151 10.31 -16.24 13.45
C ASP A 151 10.07 -14.93 12.68
N LEU A 152 11.09 -14.07 12.65
CA LEU A 152 11.01 -12.80 11.93
C LEU A 152 11.48 -12.99 10.49
N PRO A 153 10.65 -12.58 9.50
CA PRO A 153 11.05 -12.66 8.11
C PRO A 153 12.16 -11.66 7.77
N ASP A 154 12.98 -11.99 6.77
CA ASP A 154 13.90 -11.03 6.15
C ASP A 154 13.11 -10.02 5.30
N ALA A 155 12.55 -9.03 5.98
CA ALA A 155 11.67 -8.03 5.39
C ALA A 155 11.91 -6.65 6.00
N PRO A 156 11.79 -5.56 5.20
CA PRO A 156 12.02 -4.20 5.66
C PRO A 156 11.21 -3.79 6.89
N TYR A 157 9.96 -4.23 6.99
CA TYR A 157 9.10 -3.90 8.14
C TYR A 157 9.54 -4.60 9.43
N ALA A 158 10.08 -5.82 9.35
CA ALA A 158 10.62 -6.52 10.52
C ALA A 158 11.87 -5.80 11.04
N THR A 159 12.77 -5.45 10.13
CA THR A 159 13.98 -4.67 10.45
C THR A 159 13.64 -3.31 11.05
N GLN A 160 12.63 -2.62 10.51
CA GLN A 160 12.17 -1.34 11.06
C GLN A 160 11.55 -1.49 12.45
N LEU A 161 10.78 -2.56 12.69
CA LEU A 161 10.20 -2.84 14.01
C LEU A 161 11.29 -3.04 15.06
N LEU A 162 12.33 -3.82 14.73
CA LEU A 162 13.49 -4.02 15.60
C LEU A 162 14.17 -2.69 15.93
N ALA A 163 14.43 -1.86 14.91
CA ALA A 163 15.03 -0.54 15.12
C ALA A 163 14.16 0.39 15.97
N ALA A 164 12.84 0.30 15.84
CA ALA A 164 11.93 1.10 16.65
C ALA A 164 11.93 0.69 18.12
N ILE A 165 12.01 -0.62 18.41
CA ILE A 165 12.11 -1.14 19.79
C ILE A 165 13.44 -0.74 20.41
N ALA A 166 14.55 -0.94 19.72
CA ALA A 166 15.88 -0.57 20.18
C ALA A 166 16.00 0.94 20.47
N LEU A 167 15.52 1.78 19.56
CA LEU A 167 15.51 3.23 19.75
C LEU A 167 14.65 3.67 20.94
N ALA A 168 13.50 3.00 21.18
CA ALA A 168 12.67 3.30 22.35
C ALA A 168 13.43 3.04 23.66
N ASP A 169 14.21 1.97 23.70
CA ASP A 169 15.04 1.61 24.84
C ASP A 169 16.18 2.64 25.05
N GLU A 170 16.90 2.99 23.98
CA GLU A 170 17.93 4.05 24.00
C GLU A 170 17.38 5.40 24.49
N CYS A 171 16.17 5.77 24.08
CA CYS A 171 15.51 7.00 24.52
C CYS A 171 14.94 6.93 25.97
N GLY A 172 15.08 5.81 26.66
CA GLY A 172 14.55 5.62 28.00
C GLY A 172 13.02 5.55 28.07
N ILE A 173 12.36 5.30 26.94
CA ILE A 173 10.90 5.06 26.83
C ILE A 173 10.64 3.62 26.44
N GLY A 174 11.51 2.70 26.88
CA GLY A 174 11.51 1.31 26.49
C GLY A 174 10.13 0.65 26.60
N LEU A 175 9.89 -0.29 25.70
CA LEU A 175 8.71 -1.13 25.69
C LEU A 175 8.96 -2.27 26.67
N ASP A 176 8.45 -2.16 27.89
CA ASP A 176 8.47 -3.30 28.82
C ASP A 176 7.67 -4.50 28.26
N ALA A 177 7.87 -5.66 28.85
CA ALA A 177 7.27 -6.90 28.39
C ALA A 177 5.72 -6.86 28.40
N GLU A 178 5.13 -6.14 29.36
CA GLU A 178 3.67 -6.00 29.48
C GLU A 178 3.12 -5.12 28.35
N LEU A 179 3.72 -3.97 28.10
CA LEU A 179 3.32 -3.05 27.02
C LEU A 179 3.54 -3.69 25.64
N LEU A 180 4.67 -4.36 25.43
CA LEU A 180 4.94 -5.05 24.19
C LEU A 180 3.96 -6.20 23.94
N ALA A 181 3.60 -6.96 24.99
CA ALA A 181 2.58 -8.01 24.90
C ALA A 181 1.20 -7.45 24.57
N ALA A 182 0.82 -6.29 25.13
CA ALA A 182 -0.43 -5.60 24.80
C ALA A 182 -0.47 -5.18 23.33
N TYR A 183 0.61 -4.61 22.79
CA TYR A 183 0.70 -4.26 21.37
C TYR A 183 0.68 -5.49 20.46
N ALA A 184 1.40 -6.55 20.81
CA ALA A 184 1.40 -7.81 20.09
C ALA A 184 0.00 -8.43 20.02
N GLY A 185 -0.74 -8.41 21.13
CA GLY A 185 -2.13 -8.86 21.21
C GLY A 185 -3.07 -8.05 20.32
N ALA A 186 -2.95 -6.72 20.37
CA ALA A 186 -3.73 -5.81 19.51
C ALA A 186 -3.44 -6.04 18.03
N ALA A 187 -2.17 -6.19 17.65
CA ALA A 187 -1.77 -6.46 16.28
C ALA A 187 -2.35 -7.78 15.74
N ARG A 188 -2.32 -8.85 16.56
CA ARG A 188 -2.94 -10.14 16.20
C ARG A 188 -4.46 -10.04 16.05
N ALA A 189 -5.12 -9.26 16.91
CA ALA A 189 -6.56 -9.04 16.82
C ALA A 189 -6.94 -8.29 15.52
N CYS A 190 -6.17 -7.27 15.14
CA CYS A 190 -6.36 -6.57 13.87
C CYS A 190 -6.16 -7.52 12.68
N ALA A 191 -5.05 -8.26 12.65
CA ALA A 191 -4.79 -9.21 11.58
C ALA A 191 -5.89 -10.28 11.45
N ALA A 192 -6.38 -10.82 12.57
CA ALA A 192 -7.48 -11.78 12.57
C ALA A 192 -8.77 -11.18 11.99
N ALA A 193 -9.07 -9.92 12.31
CA ALA A 193 -10.22 -9.22 11.74
C ALA A 193 -10.07 -9.00 10.23
N ASP A 194 -8.88 -8.62 9.77
CA ASP A 194 -8.59 -8.41 8.35
C ASP A 194 -8.80 -9.70 7.54
N PHE A 195 -8.28 -10.84 8.03
CA PHE A 195 -8.46 -12.14 7.38
C PHE A 195 -9.92 -12.61 7.39
N ALA A 196 -10.66 -12.39 8.50
CA ALA A 196 -12.07 -12.78 8.60
C ALA A 196 -12.99 -12.02 7.64
N HIS A 197 -12.57 -10.85 7.17
CA HIS A 197 -13.36 -10.00 6.27
C HIS A 197 -12.92 -10.09 4.80
N LEU A 198 -12.00 -10.99 4.46
CA LEU A 198 -11.67 -11.23 3.05
C LEU A 198 -12.89 -11.78 2.30
N PRO A 199 -13.25 -11.22 1.12
CA PRO A 199 -14.34 -11.75 0.31
C PRO A 199 -14.00 -13.15 -0.21
N LEU A 200 -14.92 -14.11 -0.05
CA LEU A 200 -14.73 -15.49 -0.48
C LEU A 200 -15.48 -15.82 -1.79
N ASP A 201 -16.25 -14.87 -2.31
CA ASP A 201 -17.14 -15.02 -3.46
C ASP A 201 -16.43 -14.94 -4.81
N SER A 202 -15.23 -14.35 -4.85
CA SER A 202 -14.47 -14.19 -6.09
C SER A 202 -12.96 -14.15 -5.80
N PRO A 203 -12.14 -14.99 -6.46
CA PRO A 203 -10.69 -14.95 -6.32
C PRO A 203 -10.09 -13.59 -6.65
N SER A 204 -10.60 -12.91 -7.68
CA SER A 204 -10.14 -11.56 -8.06
C SER A 204 -10.42 -10.53 -6.98
N ARG A 205 -11.64 -10.54 -6.40
CA ARG A 205 -12.01 -9.64 -5.29
C ARG A 205 -11.24 -9.96 -4.01
N GLN A 206 -11.01 -11.24 -3.73
CA GLN A 206 -10.21 -11.67 -2.59
C GLN A 206 -8.78 -11.16 -2.69
N THR A 207 -8.15 -11.32 -3.86
CA THR A 207 -6.79 -10.80 -4.14
C THR A 207 -6.73 -9.28 -4.00
N GLN A 208 -7.71 -8.57 -4.58
CA GLN A 208 -7.79 -7.12 -4.49
C GLN A 208 -7.97 -6.65 -3.04
N ALA A 209 -8.85 -7.30 -2.27
CA ALA A 209 -9.10 -6.98 -0.88
C ALA A 209 -7.88 -7.27 0.00
N ALA A 210 -7.17 -8.38 -0.23
CA ALA A 210 -5.94 -8.71 0.48
C ALA A 210 -4.89 -7.63 0.30
N VAL A 211 -4.63 -7.19 -0.94
CA VAL A 211 -3.62 -6.16 -1.25
C VAL A 211 -4.04 -4.78 -0.77
N LEU A 212 -5.26 -4.33 -1.13
CA LEU A 212 -5.74 -3.00 -0.72
C LEU A 212 -5.96 -2.91 0.78
N GLY A 213 -6.47 -3.98 1.40
CA GLY A 213 -6.69 -4.05 2.84
C GLY A 213 -5.41 -3.82 3.61
N THR A 214 -4.34 -4.56 3.29
CA THR A 214 -3.03 -4.39 3.91
C THR A 214 -2.56 -2.94 3.89
N VAL A 215 -2.72 -2.28 2.73
CA VAL A 215 -2.18 -0.93 2.52
C VAL A 215 -3.07 0.16 3.10
N ILE A 216 -4.40 0.01 3.04
CA ILE A 216 -5.37 1.03 3.48
C ILE A 216 -5.62 0.93 4.99
N TYR A 217 -5.54 -0.26 5.58
CA TYR A 217 -5.85 -0.44 7.00
C TYR A 217 -4.74 0.07 7.93
N GLU A 218 -3.48 0.14 7.48
CA GLU A 218 -2.41 0.76 8.29
C GLU A 218 -2.73 2.21 8.70
N PRO A 219 -3.05 3.16 7.79
CA PRO A 219 -3.41 4.51 8.20
C PRO A 219 -4.71 4.57 9.01
N VAL A 220 -5.66 3.64 8.82
CA VAL A 220 -6.86 3.53 9.65
C VAL A 220 -6.46 3.15 11.08
N LEU A 221 -5.65 2.12 11.26
CA LEU A 221 -5.17 1.68 12.58
C LEU A 221 -4.40 2.79 13.30
N LEU A 222 -3.48 3.48 12.60
CA LEU A 222 -2.75 4.63 13.16
C LEU A 222 -3.69 5.78 13.55
N GLY A 223 -4.70 6.06 12.74
CA GLY A 223 -5.73 7.06 13.03
C GLY A 223 -6.53 6.72 14.27
N LEU A 224 -7.02 5.48 14.38
CA LEU A 224 -7.77 4.98 15.55
C LEU A 224 -6.92 5.02 16.81
N ARG A 225 -5.64 4.62 16.74
CA ARG A 225 -4.72 4.72 17.87
C ARG A 225 -4.57 6.16 18.37
N ARG A 226 -4.43 7.14 17.46
CA ARG A 226 -4.34 8.57 17.84
C ARG A 226 -5.62 9.09 18.46
N LEU A 227 -6.80 8.67 17.98
CA LEU A 227 -8.08 9.01 18.57
C LEU A 227 -8.23 8.43 19.98
N ALA A 228 -7.85 7.17 20.17
CA ALA A 228 -7.85 6.53 21.49
C ALA A 228 -6.89 7.23 22.47
N HIS A 229 -5.70 7.63 22.03
CA HIS A 229 -4.79 8.43 22.85
C HIS A 229 -5.42 9.75 23.31
N ARG A 230 -6.09 10.48 22.40
CA ARG A 230 -6.79 11.72 22.73
C ARG A 230 -7.90 11.51 23.75
N GLU A 231 -8.68 10.44 23.58
CA GLU A 231 -9.78 10.09 24.50
C GLU A 231 -9.25 9.79 25.90
N LEU A 232 -8.22 8.96 26.01
CA LEU A 232 -7.62 8.58 27.29
C LEU A 232 -6.89 9.75 27.96
N ALA A 233 -6.17 10.57 27.19
CA ALA A 233 -5.50 11.76 27.71
C ALA A 233 -6.48 12.75 28.35
N GLY A 234 -7.69 12.86 27.79
CA GLY A 234 -8.74 13.70 28.37
C GLY A 234 -9.31 13.19 29.70
N ARG A 235 -9.01 11.94 30.07
CA ARG A 235 -9.42 11.32 31.36
C ARG A 235 -8.32 11.39 32.42
N LEU A 236 -7.10 11.78 32.08
CA LEU A 236 -6.02 11.96 33.03
C LEU A 236 -6.32 13.19 33.89
N PRO A 237 -6.14 13.09 35.24
CA PRO A 237 -6.29 14.23 36.11
C PRO A 237 -5.33 15.34 35.64
N SER A 238 -5.85 16.54 35.47
CA SER A 238 -5.03 17.72 35.18
C SER A 238 -4.17 18.04 36.42
N SER A 239 -3.01 17.41 36.52
CA SER A 239 -1.99 17.84 37.47
C SER A 239 -1.40 19.17 36.95
N SER A 240 -2.10 20.26 37.25
CA SER A 240 -1.56 21.58 36.97
C SER A 240 -0.49 21.87 38.02
N PRO A 241 0.78 22.08 37.65
CA PRO A 241 1.83 22.48 38.64
C PRO A 241 1.52 23.82 39.34
N ARG A 242 0.47 24.53 38.88
CA ARG A 242 0.03 25.83 39.43
C ARG A 242 -0.80 25.74 40.70
N ASP A 243 -1.43 24.59 40.99
CA ASP A 243 -2.27 24.47 42.18
C ASP A 243 -1.42 24.19 43.44
N GLY A 244 -0.31 23.46 43.33
CA GLY A 244 0.63 23.25 44.42
C GLY A 244 1.36 24.52 44.87
N ALA A 245 1.74 25.38 43.93
CA ALA A 245 2.43 26.65 44.26
C ALA A 245 1.49 27.68 44.93
N ARG A 246 0.18 27.64 44.63
CA ARG A 246 -0.80 28.53 45.25
C ARG A 246 -1.16 28.10 46.67
N GLU A 247 -1.19 26.80 46.96
CA GLU A 247 -1.43 26.30 48.31
C GLU A 247 -0.25 26.53 49.23
N GLU A 248 0.97 26.45 48.78
CA GLU A 248 2.17 26.76 49.54
C GLU A 248 2.27 28.25 49.85
N ASP A 249 2.02 29.13 48.88
CA ASP A 249 2.01 30.60 49.01
C ASP A 249 0.92 31.04 50.02
N GLN A 250 -0.30 30.42 50.00
CA GLN A 250 -1.34 30.74 50.94
C GLN A 250 -1.04 30.26 52.38
N LYS A 251 -0.37 29.13 52.54
CA LYS A 251 0.05 28.63 53.87
C LYS A 251 1.15 29.47 54.43
N GLU A 252 2.09 29.97 53.62
CA GLU A 252 3.17 30.84 54.05
C GLU A 252 2.65 32.22 54.48
N THR A 253 1.71 32.79 53.69
CA THR A 253 1.05 34.08 54.00
C THR A 253 0.23 34.00 55.31
N GLN A 254 -0.52 32.91 55.53
CA GLN A 254 -1.28 32.71 56.78
C GLN A 254 -0.38 32.51 58.00
N LYS A 255 0.78 31.90 57.83
CA LYS A 255 1.75 31.72 58.91
C LYS A 255 2.44 33.02 59.30
N GLU A 256 2.72 33.89 58.33
CA GLU A 256 3.27 35.23 58.59
C GLU A 256 2.27 36.18 59.24
N GLU A 257 0.99 36.17 58.85
CA GLU A 257 -0.08 36.95 59.51
C GLU A 257 -0.35 36.48 60.96
N GLY A 258 -0.35 35.16 61.18
CA GLY A 258 -0.48 34.60 62.53
C GLY A 258 0.67 34.97 63.45
N ALA A 259 1.90 35.04 62.94
CA ALA A 259 3.08 35.43 63.70
C ALA A 259 3.11 36.94 64.02
N ARG A 260 2.58 37.80 63.14
CA ARG A 260 2.45 39.25 63.41
C ARG A 260 1.37 39.56 64.48
N HIS A 261 0.29 38.80 64.49
CA HIS A 261 -0.78 38.97 65.49
C HIS A 261 -0.32 38.60 66.92
N ALA A 262 0.47 37.52 67.05
CA ALA A 262 1.03 37.05 68.31
C ALA A 262 2.14 37.96 68.90
N GLN A 263 2.67 38.91 68.18
CA GLN A 263 3.66 39.89 68.66
C GLN A 263 3.03 41.23 69.09
N SER A 264 1.73 41.41 68.93
CA SER A 264 1.02 42.66 69.20
C SER A 264 0.17 42.58 70.50
N GLU A 265 0.20 41.47 71.19
CA GLU A 265 -0.36 41.31 72.58
C GLU A 265 0.80 41.31 73.63
#